data_b20c744f2eb5bc8f0294851d186e1f9d
#
_entry.id   b20c744f2eb5bc8f0294851d186e1f9d
#
_cell.length_a   1.000
_cell.length_b   1.000
_cell.length_c   1.000
_cell.angle_alpha   90.00
_cell.angle_beta   90.00
_cell.angle_gamma   90.00
#
_symmetry.space_group_name_H-M   'P 1'
#
loop_
_entity.id
_entity.type
_entity.pdbx_description
1 polymer ?
#
loop_
_entity_poly.entity_id
_entity_poly.type
_entity_poly.pdbx_seq_one_letter_code
_entity_poly.pdbx_strand_id
1 'polypeptide(L)'
;MKKSLLFFLLASSCLGMSAQSTTPVITVTYPVDGTQHELDFGSAVAETNVVTIDWGDGNIVTGATLTGIYDDYNVYATAVTGTPVGTGVVKIYATKPLNDFECTSNMNGTGATALDVSLATELTSLSANGNKLTSVDLSKNTKLLDAELNNNLLTEVKLPVSLTRLNLQGNQLTSFDGSALTNLATLYLSNNNIATLDLSANTNLKNFYALNSGLESFKLGANTTSKLFVNVNNNKLTTLDVTEATGLSNGRLFAMNNNLTELKYATIGTANISGNCFTLATLPYSNITTLTYAPQQAMAISPIAETIDLSAQNNITGLASAAQATTYTWYTTSGTQLVEGTDYTADNGKFTFIKDQTDSVYCTMATAAFPKFTGANIFKTTAVPVTVTTGINAINGSAKAANVEAYTLDGRKADANNLRHGVYVLRSEGKARKVIVK
;
A
#
# COMPACT_ATOMS: atom_id res chain seq x y z
N MET A 1 -42.92 -23.91 -54.30
CA MET A 1 -43.53 -23.79 -52.98
C MET A 1 -43.82 -25.16 -52.41
N LYS A 2 -42.95 -25.73 -51.63
CA LYS A 2 -43.24 -26.92 -50.80
C LYS A 2 -42.42 -26.74 -49.51
N LYS A 3 -43.12 -26.51 -48.42
CA LYS A 3 -42.55 -26.49 -47.05
C LYS A 3 -42.31 -27.91 -46.64
N SER A 4 -41.03 -28.34 -46.48
CA SER A 4 -40.71 -29.62 -45.83
C SER A 4 -40.66 -29.39 -44.33
N LEU A 5 -41.59 -29.97 -43.63
CA LEU A 5 -41.64 -30.10 -42.19
C LEU A 5 -40.72 -31.24 -41.77
N LEU A 6 -39.56 -30.92 -41.17
CA LEU A 6 -38.67 -31.96 -40.67
C LEU A 6 -39.07 -32.29 -39.25
N PHE A 7 -39.69 -33.45 -39.05
CA PHE A 7 -39.93 -34.03 -37.74
C PHE A 7 -38.60 -34.60 -37.20
N PHE A 8 -38.07 -34.01 -36.14
CA PHE A 8 -37.04 -34.69 -35.36
C PHE A 8 -37.69 -35.72 -34.44
N LEU A 9 -37.48 -36.98 -34.74
CA LEU A 9 -37.78 -38.09 -33.85
C LEU A 9 -36.77 -38.06 -32.71
N LEU A 10 -37.20 -37.74 -31.47
CA LEU A 10 -36.39 -37.96 -30.26
C LEU A 10 -36.33 -39.51 -30.06
N ALA A 11 -35.24 -40.11 -30.44
CA ALA A 11 -34.90 -41.47 -29.99
C ALA A 11 -34.43 -41.33 -28.52
N SER A 12 -35.30 -41.70 -27.60
CA SER A 12 -35.00 -41.95 -26.20
C SER A 12 -34.06 -43.17 -26.10
N SER A 13 -32.76 -42.92 -26.15
CA SER A 13 -31.77 -43.92 -25.73
C SER A 13 -31.68 -43.89 -24.22
N CYS A 14 -32.30 -44.84 -23.54
CA CYS A 14 -31.97 -45.18 -22.16
C CYS A 14 -30.55 -45.73 -22.09
N LEU A 15 -29.55 -44.87 -22.16
CA LEU A 15 -28.21 -45.15 -21.70
C LEU A 15 -28.23 -45.05 -20.18
N GLY A 16 -27.75 -46.09 -19.50
CA GLY A 16 -27.77 -46.23 -18.05
C GLY A 16 -27.36 -44.97 -17.34
N MET A 17 -28.33 -44.27 -16.74
CA MET A 17 -28.09 -43.14 -15.85
C MET A 17 -27.37 -43.71 -14.62
N SER A 18 -26.07 -43.47 -14.49
CA SER A 18 -25.45 -43.54 -13.16
C SER A 18 -26.28 -42.63 -12.24
N ALA A 19 -26.69 -43.14 -11.08
CA ALA A 19 -27.53 -42.38 -10.16
C ALA A 19 -26.93 -40.99 -9.93
N GLN A 20 -27.66 -39.97 -10.36
CA GLN A 20 -27.29 -38.57 -10.11
C GLN A 20 -27.19 -38.38 -8.60
N SER A 21 -26.13 -37.68 -8.12
CA SER A 21 -26.04 -37.28 -6.72
C SER A 21 -27.29 -36.49 -6.34
N THR A 22 -27.93 -36.86 -5.25
CA THR A 22 -29.07 -36.11 -4.69
C THR A 22 -28.63 -34.88 -3.89
N THR A 23 -27.33 -34.79 -3.65
CA THR A 23 -26.71 -33.67 -2.89
C THR A 23 -25.91 -32.78 -3.85
N PRO A 24 -26.16 -31.49 -3.90
CA PRO A 24 -25.35 -30.57 -4.72
C PRO A 24 -23.91 -30.54 -4.22
N VAL A 25 -22.97 -30.55 -5.15
CA VAL A 25 -21.53 -30.45 -4.82
C VAL A 25 -21.08 -28.98 -4.62
N ILE A 26 -21.80 -28.04 -5.24
CA ILE A 26 -21.60 -26.61 -5.13
C ILE A 26 -22.96 -25.93 -5.02
N THR A 27 -23.03 -24.87 -4.18
CA THR A 27 -24.19 -23.96 -4.19
C THR A 27 -23.69 -22.52 -4.30
N VAL A 28 -24.39 -21.73 -5.13
CA VAL A 28 -24.14 -20.30 -5.31
C VAL A 28 -25.45 -19.56 -5.09
N THR A 29 -25.44 -18.53 -4.26
CA THR A 29 -26.64 -17.71 -4.03
C THR A 29 -26.51 -16.39 -4.76
N TYR A 30 -27.47 -16.09 -5.63
CA TYR A 30 -27.57 -14.83 -6.36
C TYR A 30 -28.84 -14.06 -5.97
N PRO A 31 -28.87 -12.74 -6.15
CA PRO A 31 -30.14 -11.99 -6.15
C PRO A 31 -31.08 -12.49 -7.28
N VAL A 32 -32.36 -12.47 -7.00
CA VAL A 32 -33.40 -12.83 -8.01
C VAL A 32 -33.89 -11.52 -8.64
N ASP A 33 -33.13 -11.01 -9.60
CA ASP A 33 -33.36 -9.70 -10.25
C ASP A 33 -33.48 -9.80 -11.78
N GLY A 34 -33.53 -11.05 -12.30
CA GLY A 34 -33.60 -11.31 -13.72
C GLY A 34 -32.27 -11.30 -14.46
N THR A 35 -31.15 -11.06 -13.76
CA THR A 35 -29.81 -11.10 -14.35
C THR A 35 -29.40 -12.52 -14.70
N GLN A 36 -28.86 -12.70 -15.90
CA GLN A 36 -28.25 -13.96 -16.32
C GLN A 36 -26.81 -14.03 -15.80
N HIS A 37 -26.45 -15.18 -15.24
CA HIS A 37 -25.11 -15.50 -14.76
C HIS A 37 -24.50 -16.65 -15.57
N GLU A 38 -23.16 -16.62 -15.65
CA GLU A 38 -22.36 -17.65 -16.29
C GLU A 38 -21.60 -18.44 -15.21
N LEU A 39 -21.57 -19.75 -15.38
CA LEU A 39 -20.82 -20.68 -14.54
C LEU A 39 -19.96 -21.53 -15.44
N ASP A 40 -18.69 -21.68 -15.09
CA ASP A 40 -17.73 -22.49 -15.82
C ASP A 40 -17.24 -23.65 -14.98
N PHE A 41 -17.03 -24.79 -15.65
CA PHE A 41 -16.72 -26.06 -15.00
C PHE A 41 -15.55 -26.75 -15.71
N GLY A 42 -14.59 -27.27 -14.94
CA GLY A 42 -13.50 -28.10 -15.42
C GLY A 42 -13.45 -29.44 -14.68
N SER A 43 -13.01 -30.48 -15.37
CA SER A 43 -12.82 -31.83 -14.81
C SER A 43 -11.51 -32.42 -15.27
N ALA A 44 -10.70 -32.93 -14.33
CA ALA A 44 -9.44 -33.62 -14.64
C ALA A 44 -9.61 -35.12 -14.96
N VAL A 45 -10.84 -35.62 -15.00
CA VAL A 45 -11.11 -37.03 -15.35
C VAL A 45 -11.34 -37.16 -16.85
N ALA A 46 -10.76 -38.19 -17.47
CA ALA A 46 -10.92 -38.47 -18.90
C ALA A 46 -12.33 -38.98 -19.26
N GLU A 47 -13.09 -39.48 -18.25
CA GLU A 47 -14.43 -39.94 -18.42
C GLU A 47 -15.43 -38.78 -18.50
N THR A 48 -16.53 -39.00 -19.24
CA THR A 48 -17.60 -38.00 -19.33
C THR A 48 -18.14 -37.63 -17.95
N ASN A 49 -18.10 -36.33 -17.62
CA ASN A 49 -18.68 -35.75 -16.41
C ASN A 49 -19.90 -34.92 -16.82
N VAL A 50 -21.08 -35.28 -16.31
CA VAL A 50 -22.32 -34.55 -16.58
C VAL A 50 -22.59 -33.63 -15.40
N VAL A 51 -22.64 -32.32 -15.66
CA VAL A 51 -23.04 -31.30 -14.71
C VAL A 51 -24.49 -30.95 -14.94
N THR A 52 -25.30 -30.98 -13.89
CA THR A 52 -26.70 -30.55 -13.92
C THR A 52 -26.92 -29.43 -12.91
N ILE A 53 -27.86 -28.54 -13.21
CA ILE A 53 -28.06 -27.30 -12.45
C ILE A 53 -29.55 -27.11 -12.15
N ASP A 54 -29.84 -26.78 -10.90
CA ASP A 54 -31.13 -26.22 -10.45
C ASP A 54 -30.88 -24.71 -10.24
N TRP A 55 -31.54 -23.88 -11.03
CA TRP A 55 -31.41 -22.42 -10.96
C TRP A 55 -32.26 -21.77 -9.85
N GLY A 56 -32.82 -22.57 -8.95
CA GLY A 56 -33.52 -22.10 -7.74
C GLY A 56 -35.03 -22.42 -7.73
N ASP A 57 -35.58 -23.09 -8.74
CA ASP A 57 -36.98 -23.46 -8.83
C ASP A 57 -37.25 -24.98 -8.56
N GLY A 58 -36.21 -25.74 -8.29
CA GLY A 58 -36.26 -27.18 -8.08
C GLY A 58 -36.22 -28.01 -9.38
N ASN A 59 -36.19 -27.35 -10.55
CA ASN A 59 -36.07 -28.05 -11.83
C ASN A 59 -34.61 -28.26 -12.19
N ILE A 60 -34.16 -29.50 -12.24
CA ILE A 60 -32.77 -29.85 -12.58
C ILE A 60 -32.65 -30.00 -14.09
N VAL A 61 -31.80 -29.19 -14.69
CA VAL A 61 -31.50 -29.21 -16.12
C VAL A 61 -30.08 -29.67 -16.38
N THR A 62 -29.83 -30.31 -17.54
CA THR A 62 -28.44 -30.56 -17.96
C THR A 62 -27.76 -29.25 -18.29
N GLY A 63 -26.73 -28.91 -17.53
CA GLY A 63 -25.92 -27.70 -17.73
C GLY A 63 -24.78 -27.94 -18.73
N ALA A 64 -23.88 -28.87 -18.41
CA ALA A 64 -22.72 -29.17 -19.23
C ALA A 64 -22.42 -30.67 -19.31
N THR A 65 -21.77 -31.05 -20.39
CA THR A 65 -21.15 -32.38 -20.52
C THR A 65 -19.65 -32.16 -20.76
N LEU A 66 -18.86 -32.46 -19.73
CA LEU A 66 -17.41 -32.28 -19.78
C LEU A 66 -16.79 -33.54 -20.36
N THR A 67 -16.06 -33.40 -21.46
CA THR A 67 -15.34 -34.48 -22.13
C THR A 67 -13.89 -34.07 -22.33
N GLY A 68 -12.97 -34.73 -21.65
CA GLY A 68 -11.55 -34.41 -21.74
C GLY A 68 -10.95 -34.04 -20.41
N ILE A 69 -9.61 -33.87 -20.39
CA ILE A 69 -8.85 -33.52 -19.20
C ILE A 69 -8.63 -32.02 -19.22
N TYR A 70 -9.01 -31.35 -18.14
CA TYR A 70 -8.60 -29.99 -17.85
C TYR A 70 -7.08 -29.97 -17.62
N ASP A 71 -6.36 -29.14 -18.39
CA ASP A 71 -4.97 -28.79 -18.11
C ASP A 71 -4.84 -27.25 -18.02
N ASP A 72 -3.86 -26.77 -17.26
CA ASP A 72 -3.62 -25.34 -17.00
C ASP A 72 -3.37 -24.50 -18.26
N TYR A 73 -3.21 -25.13 -19.44
CA TYR A 73 -2.92 -24.46 -20.71
C TYR A 73 -4.08 -24.55 -21.72
N ASN A 74 -4.98 -25.51 -21.55
CA ASN A 74 -6.15 -25.69 -22.41
C ASN A 74 -7.39 -25.76 -21.55
N VAL A 75 -7.92 -24.59 -21.20
CA VAL A 75 -9.16 -24.45 -20.43
C VAL A 75 -10.32 -24.93 -21.27
N TYR A 76 -10.71 -26.18 -21.11
CA TYR A 76 -12.03 -26.65 -21.56
C TYR A 76 -13.05 -26.40 -20.45
N ALA A 77 -13.13 -25.13 -20.01
CA ALA A 77 -14.27 -24.72 -19.22
C ALA A 77 -15.48 -24.70 -20.15
N THR A 78 -16.52 -25.43 -19.77
CA THR A 78 -17.79 -25.34 -20.48
C THR A 78 -18.67 -24.36 -19.75
N ALA A 79 -18.83 -23.16 -20.34
CA ALA A 79 -19.71 -22.13 -19.83
C ALA A 79 -21.17 -22.55 -19.91
N VAL A 80 -21.89 -22.34 -18.82
CA VAL A 80 -23.33 -22.53 -18.73
C VAL A 80 -23.96 -21.24 -18.22
N THR A 81 -24.91 -20.70 -18.97
CA THR A 81 -25.62 -19.49 -18.57
C THR A 81 -27.02 -19.78 -18.12
N GLY A 82 -27.49 -19.08 -17.10
CA GLY A 82 -28.86 -19.18 -16.61
C GLY A 82 -29.24 -18.00 -15.73
N THR A 83 -30.53 -17.86 -15.47
CA THR A 83 -31.09 -16.83 -14.62
C THR A 83 -31.58 -17.42 -13.32
N PRO A 84 -31.03 -17.06 -12.16
CA PRO A 84 -31.51 -17.49 -10.86
C PRO A 84 -32.96 -17.09 -10.63
N VAL A 85 -33.76 -18.04 -10.12
CA VAL A 85 -35.17 -17.85 -9.84
C VAL A 85 -35.53 -18.38 -8.43
N GLY A 86 -36.76 -18.24 -8.02
CA GLY A 86 -37.25 -18.78 -6.77
C GLY A 86 -36.49 -18.32 -5.53
N THR A 87 -35.64 -19.17 -4.98
CA THR A 87 -34.82 -18.85 -3.78
C THR A 87 -33.52 -18.11 -4.12
N GLY A 88 -33.15 -18.02 -5.39
CA GLY A 88 -31.83 -17.51 -5.81
C GLY A 88 -30.66 -18.46 -5.52
N VAL A 89 -30.93 -19.62 -4.90
CA VAL A 89 -29.91 -20.63 -4.59
C VAL A 89 -29.73 -21.55 -5.78
N VAL A 90 -28.70 -21.35 -6.54
CA VAL A 90 -28.30 -22.21 -7.66
C VAL A 90 -27.56 -23.42 -7.11
N LYS A 91 -28.04 -24.61 -7.44
CA LYS A 91 -27.46 -25.88 -6.97
C LYS A 91 -26.84 -26.63 -8.15
N ILE A 92 -25.61 -27.04 -7.97
CA ILE A 92 -24.80 -27.68 -9.00
C ILE A 92 -24.51 -29.11 -8.57
N TYR A 93 -24.83 -30.07 -9.46
CA TYR A 93 -24.60 -31.49 -9.29
C TYR A 93 -23.66 -31.97 -10.38
N ALA A 94 -22.76 -32.88 -10.05
CA ALA A 94 -21.82 -33.48 -11.01
C ALA A 94 -21.74 -34.98 -10.82
N THR A 95 -21.62 -35.73 -11.93
CA THR A 95 -21.50 -37.20 -11.89
C THR A 95 -20.08 -37.63 -11.55
N LYS A 96 -19.09 -36.75 -11.69
CA LYS A 96 -17.68 -36.96 -11.36
C LYS A 96 -17.16 -35.73 -10.63
N PRO A 97 -16.02 -35.80 -9.96
CA PRO A 97 -15.42 -34.65 -9.32
C PRO A 97 -15.13 -33.50 -10.29
N LEU A 98 -15.34 -32.28 -9.80
CA LEU A 98 -14.92 -31.03 -10.46
C LEU A 98 -13.56 -30.61 -9.92
N ASN A 99 -12.65 -30.17 -10.79
CA ASN A 99 -11.33 -29.68 -10.45
C ASN A 99 -11.22 -28.15 -10.62
N ASP A 100 -12.08 -27.58 -11.45
CA ASP A 100 -12.19 -26.16 -11.67
C ASP A 100 -13.64 -25.71 -11.58
N PHE A 101 -13.83 -24.55 -10.95
CA PHE A 101 -15.14 -23.90 -10.88
C PHE A 101 -14.97 -22.38 -10.94
N GLU A 102 -15.77 -21.77 -11.81
CA GLU A 102 -15.83 -20.33 -11.92
C GLU A 102 -17.27 -19.83 -11.85
N CYS A 103 -17.49 -18.78 -11.04
CA CYS A 103 -18.75 -18.03 -10.94
C CYS A 103 -18.48 -16.53 -10.90
N THR A 104 -17.66 -16.07 -11.85
CA THR A 104 -17.23 -14.68 -11.94
C THR A 104 -18.38 -13.74 -12.31
N SER A 105 -18.44 -12.57 -11.70
CA SER A 105 -19.42 -11.54 -12.03
C SER A 105 -18.76 -10.33 -12.69
N ASN A 106 -19.42 -9.75 -13.68
CA ASN A 106 -18.97 -8.58 -14.43
C ASN A 106 -19.15 -7.26 -13.66
N MET A 107 -18.83 -7.16 -12.38
CA MET A 107 -18.83 -5.93 -11.56
C MET A 107 -20.08 -5.01 -11.66
N ASN A 108 -21.07 -5.34 -12.49
CA ASN A 108 -22.26 -4.52 -12.75
C ASN A 108 -23.38 -4.66 -11.70
N GLY A 109 -23.04 -5.13 -10.51
CA GLY A 109 -23.92 -4.97 -9.35
C GLY A 109 -24.62 -6.21 -8.81
N THR A 110 -24.74 -7.29 -9.54
CA THR A 110 -25.64 -8.43 -9.23
C THR A 110 -24.92 -9.76 -8.95
N GLY A 111 -23.67 -9.70 -8.48
CA GLY A 111 -22.87 -10.90 -8.17
C GLY A 111 -23.41 -11.76 -7.04
N ALA A 112 -22.89 -12.99 -6.94
CA ALA A 112 -23.21 -13.94 -5.88
C ALA A 112 -22.99 -13.37 -4.48
N THR A 113 -23.92 -13.65 -3.57
CA THR A 113 -23.88 -13.22 -2.17
C THR A 113 -23.41 -14.32 -1.21
N ALA A 114 -23.46 -15.58 -1.64
CA ALA A 114 -22.92 -16.72 -0.90
C ALA A 114 -22.39 -17.79 -1.86
N LEU A 115 -21.39 -18.52 -1.42
CA LEU A 115 -20.76 -19.62 -2.13
C LEU A 115 -20.42 -20.74 -1.12
N ASP A 116 -20.88 -21.95 -1.42
CA ASP A 116 -20.48 -23.14 -0.69
C ASP A 116 -19.92 -24.19 -1.69
N VAL A 117 -18.65 -24.48 -1.54
CA VAL A 117 -17.87 -25.46 -2.31
C VAL A 117 -17.37 -26.61 -1.42
N SER A 118 -17.89 -26.74 -0.20
CA SER A 118 -17.38 -27.66 0.83
C SER A 118 -17.43 -29.13 0.43
N LEU A 119 -18.32 -29.50 -0.50
CA LEU A 119 -18.44 -30.86 -1.04
C LEU A 119 -17.64 -31.03 -2.35
N ALA A 120 -17.15 -30.00 -2.96
CA ALA A 120 -16.29 -30.05 -4.13
C ALA A 120 -14.81 -30.20 -3.73
N THR A 121 -14.47 -31.27 -3.01
CA THR A 121 -13.16 -31.45 -2.36
C THR A 121 -11.98 -31.67 -3.32
N GLU A 122 -12.27 -31.96 -4.59
CA GLU A 122 -11.28 -32.19 -5.65
C GLU A 122 -10.90 -30.92 -6.41
N LEU A 123 -11.49 -29.74 -6.05
CA LEU A 123 -11.15 -28.48 -6.67
C LEU A 123 -9.66 -28.19 -6.50
N THR A 124 -9.01 -27.84 -7.60
CA THR A 124 -7.64 -27.34 -7.69
C THR A 124 -7.60 -25.85 -8.04
N SER A 125 -8.66 -25.35 -8.70
CA SER A 125 -8.86 -23.96 -9.11
C SER A 125 -10.27 -23.50 -8.75
N LEU A 126 -10.38 -22.28 -8.23
CA LEU A 126 -11.64 -21.62 -7.92
C LEU A 126 -11.56 -20.14 -8.31
N SER A 127 -12.47 -19.70 -9.17
CA SER A 127 -12.65 -18.29 -9.49
C SER A 127 -14.05 -17.80 -9.10
N ALA A 128 -14.12 -16.89 -8.14
CA ALA A 128 -15.35 -16.25 -7.69
C ALA A 128 -15.19 -14.73 -7.56
N ASN A 129 -14.41 -14.14 -8.47
CA ASN A 129 -14.12 -12.70 -8.44
C ASN A 129 -15.32 -11.85 -8.89
N GLY A 130 -15.36 -10.59 -8.48
CA GLY A 130 -16.36 -9.60 -8.89
C GLY A 130 -17.74 -9.80 -8.25
N ASN A 131 -17.88 -10.64 -7.24
CA ASN A 131 -19.13 -10.96 -6.55
C ASN A 131 -19.40 -10.03 -5.34
N LYS A 132 -20.35 -10.43 -4.50
CA LYS A 132 -20.75 -9.72 -3.26
C LYS A 132 -20.56 -10.61 -2.02
N LEU A 133 -19.62 -11.56 -2.09
CA LEU A 133 -19.32 -12.47 -1.00
C LEU A 133 -18.79 -11.69 0.20
N THR A 134 -19.36 -11.91 1.38
CA THR A 134 -18.88 -11.32 2.65
C THR A 134 -17.97 -12.25 3.43
N SER A 135 -18.07 -13.55 3.18
CA SER A 135 -17.20 -14.59 3.71
C SER A 135 -17.16 -15.78 2.75
N VAL A 136 -16.12 -16.60 2.85
CA VAL A 136 -16.02 -17.89 2.16
C VAL A 136 -15.21 -18.86 3.01
N ASP A 137 -15.66 -20.12 3.07
CA ASP A 137 -14.96 -21.21 3.76
C ASP A 137 -14.44 -22.23 2.74
N LEU A 138 -13.13 -22.21 2.49
CA LEU A 138 -12.45 -23.14 1.58
C LEU A 138 -11.66 -24.21 2.34
N SER A 139 -11.82 -24.33 3.66
CA SER A 139 -11.02 -25.23 4.50
C SER A 139 -11.16 -26.71 4.15
N LYS A 140 -12.24 -27.09 3.46
CA LYS A 140 -12.49 -28.45 2.99
C LYS A 140 -11.87 -28.76 1.62
N ASN A 141 -11.51 -27.74 0.86
CA ASN A 141 -10.94 -27.87 -0.49
C ASN A 141 -9.42 -28.05 -0.40
N THR A 142 -8.98 -29.13 0.22
CA THR A 142 -7.58 -29.37 0.59
C THR A 142 -6.65 -29.63 -0.59
N LYS A 143 -7.18 -29.70 -1.82
CA LYS A 143 -6.43 -29.80 -3.07
C LYS A 143 -6.34 -28.45 -3.83
N LEU A 144 -7.01 -27.41 -3.33
CA LEU A 144 -7.08 -26.12 -4.00
C LEU A 144 -5.70 -25.47 -4.02
N LEU A 145 -5.21 -25.15 -5.22
CA LEU A 145 -3.92 -24.53 -5.48
C LEU A 145 -4.07 -23.06 -5.86
N ASP A 146 -5.14 -22.69 -6.55
CA ASP A 146 -5.43 -21.34 -7.01
C ASP A 146 -6.81 -20.89 -6.55
N ALA A 147 -6.89 -19.71 -5.92
CA ALA A 147 -8.14 -19.10 -5.50
C ALA A 147 -8.18 -17.61 -5.90
N GLU A 148 -9.11 -17.27 -6.81
CA GLU A 148 -9.40 -15.92 -7.27
C GLU A 148 -10.68 -15.41 -6.60
N LEU A 149 -10.54 -14.58 -5.57
CA LEU A 149 -11.63 -14.05 -4.75
C LEU A 149 -11.64 -12.51 -4.75
N ASN A 150 -10.95 -11.90 -5.71
CA ASN A 150 -10.81 -10.44 -5.77
C ASN A 150 -12.12 -9.73 -6.10
N ASN A 151 -12.22 -8.48 -5.67
CA ASN A 151 -13.38 -7.62 -5.90
C ASN A 151 -14.68 -8.22 -5.33
N ASN A 152 -14.64 -8.58 -4.06
CA ASN A 152 -15.77 -9.02 -3.24
C ASN A 152 -15.96 -8.06 -2.05
N LEU A 153 -16.75 -8.47 -1.06
CA LEU A 153 -16.98 -7.76 0.19
C LEU A 153 -16.45 -8.57 1.40
N LEU A 154 -15.43 -9.42 1.16
CA LEU A 154 -14.91 -10.34 2.16
C LEU A 154 -14.32 -9.59 3.34
N THR A 155 -14.82 -9.91 4.53
CA THR A 155 -14.25 -9.47 5.82
C THR A 155 -13.44 -10.60 6.48
N GLU A 156 -13.71 -11.86 6.11
CA GLU A 156 -12.98 -13.04 6.56
C GLU A 156 -12.94 -14.10 5.48
N VAL A 157 -11.93 -14.97 5.53
CA VAL A 157 -11.78 -16.15 4.66
C VAL A 157 -11.17 -17.29 5.47
N LYS A 158 -11.63 -18.53 5.21
CA LYS A 158 -10.95 -19.73 5.68
C LYS A 158 -10.30 -20.44 4.50
N LEU A 159 -9.01 -20.66 4.60
CA LEU A 159 -8.17 -21.07 3.48
C LEU A 159 -7.51 -22.45 3.73
N PRO A 160 -7.38 -23.29 2.69
CA PRO A 160 -6.62 -24.53 2.79
C PRO A 160 -5.12 -24.26 2.66
N VAL A 161 -4.31 -25.08 3.31
CA VAL A 161 -2.84 -24.95 3.34
C VAL A 161 -2.17 -25.30 2.00
N SER A 162 -2.91 -25.88 1.07
CA SER A 162 -2.43 -26.28 -0.27
C SER A 162 -2.19 -25.12 -1.22
N LEU A 163 -2.75 -23.94 -0.93
CA LEU A 163 -2.72 -22.79 -1.83
C LEU A 163 -1.29 -22.38 -2.23
N THR A 164 -1.10 -22.23 -3.52
CA THR A 164 0.11 -21.66 -4.14
C THR A 164 -0.13 -20.27 -4.71
N ARG A 165 -1.37 -19.95 -5.09
CA ARG A 165 -1.79 -18.65 -5.57
C ARG A 165 -3.09 -18.23 -4.89
N LEU A 166 -3.14 -16.99 -4.40
CA LEU A 166 -4.30 -16.43 -3.72
C LEU A 166 -4.48 -14.96 -4.10
N ASN A 167 -5.67 -14.64 -4.60
CA ASN A 167 -6.04 -13.28 -4.93
C ASN A 167 -7.24 -12.82 -4.09
N LEU A 168 -6.99 -11.95 -3.13
CA LEU A 168 -7.95 -11.28 -2.25
C LEU A 168 -8.02 -9.77 -2.49
N GLN A 169 -7.48 -9.29 -3.61
CA GLN A 169 -7.48 -7.85 -3.93
C GLN A 169 -8.90 -7.27 -3.95
N GLY A 170 -9.07 -6.03 -3.47
CA GLY A 170 -10.36 -5.32 -3.56
C GLY A 170 -11.44 -5.95 -2.67
N ASN A 171 -11.09 -6.27 -1.43
CA ASN A 171 -11.99 -6.77 -0.39
C ASN A 171 -12.02 -5.81 0.82
N GLN A 172 -12.63 -6.25 1.92
CA GLN A 172 -12.78 -5.49 3.16
C GLN A 172 -12.02 -6.13 4.33
N LEU A 173 -10.93 -6.86 4.03
CA LEU A 173 -10.12 -7.51 5.05
C LEU A 173 -9.41 -6.47 5.92
N THR A 174 -9.51 -6.65 7.24
CA THR A 174 -8.77 -5.86 8.24
C THR A 174 -7.57 -6.60 8.82
N SER A 175 -7.48 -7.90 8.57
CA SER A 175 -6.35 -8.76 8.93
C SER A 175 -6.21 -9.90 7.91
N PHE A 176 -5.03 -10.49 7.85
CA PHE A 176 -4.74 -11.69 7.08
C PHE A 176 -3.72 -12.54 7.83
N ASP A 177 -4.06 -13.79 8.13
CA ASP A 177 -3.13 -14.77 8.69
C ASP A 177 -2.68 -15.74 7.59
N GLY A 178 -1.44 -15.54 7.12
CA GLY A 178 -0.78 -16.39 6.14
C GLY A 178 0.12 -17.48 6.75
N SER A 179 0.19 -17.60 8.07
CA SER A 179 1.21 -18.41 8.76
C SER A 179 1.18 -19.90 8.38
N ALA A 180 -0.01 -20.46 8.10
CA ALA A 180 -0.17 -21.84 7.64
C ALA A 180 0.04 -22.01 6.12
N LEU A 181 0.03 -20.93 5.33
CA LEU A 181 0.06 -20.95 3.88
C LEU A 181 1.50 -20.93 3.33
N THR A 182 2.32 -21.84 3.80
CA THR A 182 3.78 -21.86 3.51
C THR A 182 4.10 -22.17 2.03
N ASN A 183 3.16 -22.68 1.26
CA ASN A 183 3.31 -22.97 -0.17
C ASN A 183 3.02 -21.78 -1.08
N LEU A 184 2.50 -20.66 -0.53
CA LEU A 184 2.17 -19.49 -1.35
C LEU A 184 3.38 -18.99 -2.15
N ALA A 185 3.20 -18.95 -3.46
CA ALA A 185 4.13 -18.35 -4.42
C ALA A 185 3.64 -16.98 -4.90
N THR A 186 2.33 -16.75 -4.94
CA THR A 186 1.74 -15.47 -5.35
C THR A 186 0.59 -15.09 -4.43
N LEU A 187 0.64 -13.86 -3.89
CA LEU A 187 -0.36 -13.32 -2.98
C LEU A 187 -0.72 -11.88 -3.38
N TYR A 188 -2.02 -11.65 -3.61
CA TYR A 188 -2.58 -10.32 -3.86
C TYR A 188 -3.50 -9.92 -2.70
N LEU A 189 -3.14 -8.87 -1.98
CA LEU A 189 -3.90 -8.26 -0.88
C LEU A 189 -4.20 -6.77 -1.12
N SER A 190 -3.91 -6.26 -2.32
CA SER A 190 -4.09 -4.84 -2.65
C SER A 190 -5.53 -4.37 -2.44
N ASN A 191 -5.72 -3.09 -2.06
CA ASN A 191 -7.04 -2.49 -1.85
C ASN A 191 -7.87 -3.25 -0.78
N ASN A 192 -7.28 -3.49 0.38
CA ASN A 192 -7.91 -3.94 1.62
C ASN A 192 -7.67 -2.89 2.71
N ASN A 193 -7.87 -3.23 3.99
CA ASN A 193 -7.59 -2.33 5.13
C ASN A 193 -6.80 -3.06 6.23
N ILE A 194 -5.66 -3.64 5.88
CA ILE A 194 -4.82 -4.47 6.74
C ILE A 194 -3.72 -3.61 7.35
N ALA A 195 -3.83 -3.23 8.62
CA ALA A 195 -2.83 -2.38 9.27
C ALA A 195 -1.51 -3.12 9.56
N THR A 196 -1.58 -4.40 9.91
CA THR A 196 -0.40 -5.21 10.26
C THR A 196 -0.40 -6.52 9.48
N LEU A 197 0.73 -6.85 8.86
CA LEU A 197 0.88 -8.06 8.06
C LEU A 197 2.22 -8.75 8.36
N ASP A 198 2.16 -10.01 8.80
CA ASP A 198 3.33 -10.86 8.98
C ASP A 198 3.32 -12.00 7.95
N LEU A 199 4.28 -11.97 7.02
CA LEU A 199 4.52 -13.01 6.01
C LEU A 199 5.85 -13.75 6.26
N SER A 200 6.34 -13.76 7.50
CA SER A 200 7.62 -14.41 7.83
C SER A 200 7.62 -15.93 7.58
N ALA A 201 6.46 -16.59 7.61
CA ALA A 201 6.31 -18.00 7.28
C ALA A 201 6.22 -18.29 5.77
N ASN A 202 5.93 -17.28 4.94
CA ASN A 202 5.67 -17.45 3.50
C ASN A 202 6.96 -17.31 2.67
N THR A 203 7.94 -18.14 2.96
CA THR A 203 9.31 -18.05 2.38
C THR A 203 9.37 -18.44 0.90
N ASN A 204 8.30 -19.02 0.33
CA ASN A 204 8.21 -19.41 -1.07
C ASN A 204 7.63 -18.32 -1.98
N LEU A 205 7.26 -17.16 -1.43
CA LEU A 205 6.69 -16.06 -2.22
C LEU A 205 7.64 -15.63 -3.34
N LYS A 206 7.08 -15.51 -4.55
CA LYS A 206 7.69 -14.93 -5.75
C LYS A 206 7.11 -13.56 -6.06
N ASN A 207 5.79 -13.42 -5.83
CA ASN A 207 5.07 -12.20 -6.11
C ASN A 207 4.17 -11.85 -4.93
N PHE A 208 4.35 -10.67 -4.37
CA PHE A 208 3.51 -10.14 -3.31
C PHE A 208 3.04 -8.72 -3.65
N TYR A 209 1.75 -8.49 -3.53
CA TYR A 209 1.10 -7.21 -3.80
C TYR A 209 0.17 -6.81 -2.65
N ALA A 210 0.45 -5.71 -2.00
CA ALA A 210 -0.39 -5.06 -0.98
C ALA A 210 -0.42 -3.54 -1.18
N LEU A 211 -0.72 -3.13 -2.40
CA LEU A 211 -0.89 -1.73 -2.79
C LEU A 211 -2.17 -1.17 -2.15
N ASN A 212 -2.14 0.04 -1.58
CA ASN A 212 -3.31 0.69 -0.96
C ASN A 212 -4.00 -0.17 0.11
N SER A 213 -3.25 -0.89 0.93
CA SER A 213 -3.81 -1.83 1.91
C SER A 213 -3.84 -1.28 3.33
N GLY A 214 -3.42 -0.03 3.55
CA GLY A 214 -3.41 0.61 4.86
C GLY A 214 -2.28 0.16 5.78
N LEU A 215 -1.27 -0.58 5.28
CA LEU A 215 -0.18 -1.15 6.07
C LEU A 215 0.58 -0.09 6.86
N GLU A 216 0.64 -0.26 8.16
CA GLU A 216 1.45 0.48 9.12
C GLU A 216 2.67 -0.35 9.56
N SER A 217 2.54 -1.68 9.55
CA SER A 217 3.61 -2.65 9.83
C SER A 217 3.57 -3.81 8.84
N PHE A 218 4.73 -4.15 8.30
CA PHE A 218 4.90 -5.27 7.39
C PHE A 218 6.19 -6.03 7.72
N LYS A 219 6.08 -7.36 7.82
CA LYS A 219 7.21 -8.25 8.06
C LYS A 219 7.30 -9.28 6.94
N LEU A 220 8.47 -9.36 6.32
CA LEU A 220 8.82 -10.35 5.32
C LEU A 220 9.93 -11.24 5.89
N GLY A 221 9.75 -12.56 5.79
CA GLY A 221 10.72 -13.51 6.32
C GLY A 221 11.90 -13.79 5.39
N ALA A 222 12.67 -14.80 5.75
CA ALA A 222 13.85 -15.27 5.02
C ALA A 222 13.47 -15.86 3.65
N ASN A 223 13.06 -15.00 2.73
CA ASN A 223 12.68 -15.37 1.38
C ASN A 223 13.91 -15.40 0.47
N THR A 224 14.25 -16.59 -0.03
CA THR A 224 15.38 -16.83 -0.93
C THR A 224 14.96 -17.01 -2.39
N THR A 225 13.66 -16.85 -2.69
CA THR A 225 13.12 -17.06 -4.02
C THR A 225 13.71 -16.07 -5.02
N SER A 226 14.38 -16.56 -6.05
CA SER A 226 14.99 -15.73 -7.10
C SER A 226 13.96 -14.82 -7.77
N LYS A 227 14.31 -13.55 -7.97
CA LYS A 227 13.46 -12.51 -8.58
C LYS A 227 12.18 -12.20 -7.77
N LEU A 228 12.27 -12.27 -6.45
CA LEU A 228 11.19 -11.86 -5.56
C LEU A 228 10.67 -10.46 -5.95
N PHE A 229 9.36 -10.35 -6.12
CA PHE A 229 8.67 -9.08 -6.37
C PHE A 229 7.81 -8.72 -5.15
N VAL A 230 8.07 -7.56 -4.57
CA VAL A 230 7.33 -7.01 -3.44
C VAL A 230 6.80 -5.63 -3.82
N ASN A 231 5.49 -5.44 -3.76
CA ASN A 231 4.85 -4.15 -3.97
C ASN A 231 3.96 -3.77 -2.78
N VAL A 232 4.44 -2.82 -1.99
CA VAL A 232 3.78 -2.23 -0.83
C VAL A 232 3.58 -0.72 -1.01
N ASN A 233 3.39 -0.26 -2.24
CA ASN A 233 3.14 1.15 -2.54
C ASN A 233 1.88 1.68 -1.86
N ASN A 234 1.84 2.99 -1.60
CA ASN A 234 0.68 3.71 -1.08
C ASN A 234 0.16 3.10 0.23
N ASN A 235 1.04 2.93 1.19
CA ASN A 235 0.72 2.48 2.54
C ASN A 235 1.22 3.52 3.57
N LYS A 236 1.28 3.15 4.85
CA LYS A 236 1.68 4.04 5.95
C LYS A 236 2.94 3.55 6.68
N LEU A 237 3.75 2.72 6.02
CA LEU A 237 4.96 2.15 6.61
C LEU A 237 5.94 3.26 7.01
N THR A 238 6.46 3.21 8.24
CA THR A 238 7.49 4.14 8.73
C THR A 238 8.89 3.53 8.68
N THR A 239 8.97 2.23 8.78
CA THR A 239 10.19 1.42 8.65
C THR A 239 9.91 0.18 7.82
N LEU A 240 10.91 -0.33 7.14
CA LEU A 240 10.81 -1.60 6.40
C LEU A 240 12.13 -2.36 6.55
N ASP A 241 12.05 -3.58 7.06
CA ASP A 241 13.19 -4.49 7.16
C ASP A 241 12.98 -5.69 6.23
N VAL A 242 13.82 -5.79 5.21
CA VAL A 242 13.86 -6.88 4.24
C VAL A 242 15.25 -7.52 4.18
N THR A 243 16.02 -7.42 5.26
CA THR A 243 17.41 -7.90 5.33
C THR A 243 17.51 -9.39 5.02
N GLU A 244 16.57 -10.20 5.52
CA GLU A 244 16.56 -11.64 5.33
C GLU A 244 16.01 -12.09 3.97
N ALA A 245 15.35 -11.20 3.24
CA ALA A 245 14.74 -11.51 1.94
C ALA A 245 15.78 -11.44 0.80
N THR A 246 16.73 -12.39 0.77
CA THR A 246 17.83 -12.42 -0.20
C THR A 246 17.38 -12.61 -1.66
N GLY A 247 16.14 -13.05 -1.88
CA GLY A 247 15.49 -13.11 -3.19
C GLY A 247 15.34 -11.74 -3.86
N LEU A 248 15.40 -10.65 -3.09
CA LEU A 248 15.41 -9.27 -3.61
C LEU A 248 16.73 -8.91 -4.30
N SER A 249 17.81 -9.64 -4.14
CA SER A 249 19.11 -9.33 -4.79
C SER A 249 19.00 -9.22 -6.31
N ASN A 250 18.15 -10.02 -6.94
CA ASN A 250 17.78 -9.95 -8.35
C ASN A 250 16.29 -9.61 -8.54
N GLY A 251 15.63 -9.20 -7.48
CA GLY A 251 14.21 -8.92 -7.39
C GLY A 251 13.89 -7.44 -7.44
N ARG A 252 12.65 -7.12 -7.06
CA ARG A 252 12.12 -5.77 -7.08
C ARG A 252 11.36 -5.45 -5.80
N LEU A 253 11.66 -4.30 -5.21
CA LEU A 253 10.96 -3.73 -4.08
C LEU A 253 10.31 -2.39 -4.48
N PHE A 254 9.00 -2.32 -4.47
CA PHE A 254 8.24 -1.11 -4.69
C PHE A 254 7.56 -0.70 -3.39
N ALA A 255 8.03 0.38 -2.79
CA ALA A 255 7.57 0.94 -1.52
C ALA A 255 7.32 2.46 -1.62
N MET A 256 6.86 2.92 -2.80
CA MET A 256 6.54 4.33 -3.07
C MET A 256 5.40 4.82 -2.16
N ASN A 257 5.39 6.13 -1.87
CA ASN A 257 4.29 6.78 -1.16
C ASN A 257 3.95 6.07 0.16
N ASN A 258 4.95 5.91 1.00
CA ASN A 258 4.84 5.52 2.40
C ASN A 258 5.40 6.65 3.29
N ASN A 259 5.61 6.37 4.57
CA ASN A 259 6.23 7.29 5.52
C ASN A 259 7.63 6.81 5.95
N LEU A 260 8.32 6.05 5.08
CA LEU A 260 9.59 5.42 5.42
C LEU A 260 10.66 6.46 5.75
N THR A 261 11.26 6.30 6.91
CA THR A 261 12.48 7.00 7.35
C THR A 261 13.68 6.06 7.40
N GLU A 262 13.42 4.74 7.42
CA GLU A 262 14.44 3.69 7.46
C GLU A 262 14.05 2.52 6.55
N LEU A 263 15.03 2.02 5.77
CA LEU A 263 14.95 0.78 5.02
C LEU A 263 16.18 -0.07 5.36
N LYS A 264 15.95 -1.26 5.94
CA LYS A 264 16.99 -2.26 6.19
C LYS A 264 16.95 -3.35 5.12
N TYR A 265 18.09 -3.66 4.54
CA TYR A 265 18.22 -4.61 3.45
C TYR A 265 19.66 -5.10 3.31
N ALA A 266 19.85 -6.27 2.71
CA ALA A 266 21.18 -6.76 2.33
C ALA A 266 21.55 -6.29 0.92
N THR A 267 20.80 -6.70 -0.08
CA THR A 267 20.99 -6.29 -1.49
C THR A 267 19.63 -6.28 -2.20
N ILE A 268 19.40 -5.31 -3.07
CA ILE A 268 18.18 -5.20 -3.87
C ILE A 268 18.53 -4.95 -5.34
N GLY A 269 17.92 -5.71 -6.26
CA GLY A 269 18.08 -5.52 -7.70
C GLY A 269 17.47 -4.20 -8.16
N THR A 270 16.20 -4.00 -7.92
CA THR A 270 15.49 -2.75 -8.24
C THR A 270 14.66 -2.28 -7.06
N ALA A 271 14.82 -1.03 -6.65
CA ALA A 271 14.00 -0.40 -5.62
C ALA A 271 13.36 0.89 -6.13
N ASN A 272 12.08 1.08 -5.81
CA ASN A 272 11.42 2.37 -5.92
C ASN A 272 10.89 2.77 -4.55
N ILE A 273 11.49 3.80 -3.97
CA ILE A 273 11.22 4.33 -2.63
C ILE A 273 10.87 5.82 -2.66
N SER A 274 10.43 6.32 -3.82
CA SER A 274 9.99 7.72 -3.96
C SER A 274 8.75 8.00 -3.12
N GLY A 275 8.51 9.28 -2.78
CA GLY A 275 7.34 9.69 -2.00
C GLY A 275 7.37 9.28 -0.53
N ASN A 276 8.54 8.99 0.03
CA ASN A 276 8.75 8.64 1.44
C ASN A 276 9.31 9.82 2.25
N CYS A 277 9.64 9.57 3.51
CA CYS A 277 10.17 10.55 4.46
C CYS A 277 11.68 10.43 4.68
N PHE A 278 12.41 9.84 3.73
CA PHE A 278 13.87 9.80 3.83
C PHE A 278 14.46 11.21 3.73
N THR A 279 15.50 11.45 4.50
CA THR A 279 16.36 12.64 4.37
C THR A 279 17.56 12.35 3.47
N LEU A 280 18.36 13.35 3.10
CA LEU A 280 19.59 13.09 2.34
C LEU A 280 20.54 12.16 3.12
N ALA A 281 20.55 12.25 4.45
CA ALA A 281 21.39 11.43 5.33
C ALA A 281 20.89 9.98 5.51
N THR A 282 19.58 9.75 5.37
CA THR A 282 18.98 8.42 5.63
C THR A 282 18.55 7.69 4.38
N LEU A 283 18.63 8.35 3.20
CA LEU A 283 18.25 7.74 1.94
C LEU A 283 19.15 6.55 1.60
N PRO A 284 18.59 5.33 1.44
CA PRO A 284 19.38 4.15 1.08
C PRO A 284 19.93 4.29 -0.34
N TYR A 285 21.18 3.88 -0.56
CA TYR A 285 21.83 4.01 -1.86
C TYR A 285 22.79 2.85 -2.18
N SER A 286 23.43 2.24 -1.17
CA SER A 286 24.38 1.16 -1.36
C SER A 286 23.68 -0.17 -1.61
N ASN A 287 24.30 -1.09 -2.35
CA ASN A 287 23.77 -2.44 -2.61
C ASN A 287 22.37 -2.45 -3.27
N ILE A 288 22.03 -1.40 -4.02
CA ILE A 288 20.82 -1.35 -4.85
C ILE A 288 21.26 -1.10 -6.30
N THR A 289 20.97 -2.05 -7.20
CA THR A 289 21.44 -1.96 -8.60
C THR A 289 20.70 -0.85 -9.36
N THR A 290 19.39 -0.75 -9.19
CA THR A 290 18.55 0.31 -9.78
C THR A 290 17.68 0.94 -8.72
N LEU A 291 17.92 2.25 -8.46
CA LEU A 291 17.21 2.99 -7.41
C LEU A 291 16.42 4.16 -7.99
N THR A 292 15.12 4.20 -7.68
CA THR A 292 14.24 5.37 -7.83
C THR A 292 13.93 5.92 -6.45
N TYR A 293 14.34 7.17 -6.19
CA TYR A 293 14.27 7.78 -4.85
C TYR A 293 13.60 9.16 -4.81
N ALA A 294 13.42 9.80 -5.94
CA ALA A 294 12.86 11.15 -6.01
C ALA A 294 11.44 11.14 -6.63
N PRO A 295 10.54 12.03 -6.17
CA PRO A 295 10.71 12.92 -5.03
C PRO A 295 10.69 12.21 -3.68
N GLN A 296 11.04 12.94 -2.60
CA GLN A 296 10.70 12.58 -1.22
C GLN A 296 9.68 13.59 -0.67
N GLN A 297 8.99 13.23 0.42
CA GLN A 297 8.18 14.18 1.18
C GLN A 297 9.06 15.28 1.76
N ALA A 298 8.49 16.46 2.00
CA ALA A 298 9.23 17.54 2.62
C ALA A 298 9.71 17.13 4.03
N MET A 299 11.00 17.31 4.30
CA MET A 299 11.58 17.02 5.61
C MET A 299 10.98 17.93 6.67
N ALA A 300 10.31 17.35 7.66
CA ALA A 300 9.69 18.11 8.73
C ALA A 300 10.75 18.82 9.57
N ILE A 301 10.56 20.11 9.78
CA ILE A 301 11.34 20.93 10.70
C ILE A 301 10.41 21.69 11.65
N SER A 302 10.92 22.05 12.83
CA SER A 302 10.18 22.86 13.79
C SER A 302 10.23 24.35 13.44
N PRO A 303 9.29 25.18 13.93
CA PRO A 303 9.39 26.63 13.86
C PRO A 303 10.77 27.11 14.32
N ILE A 304 11.33 28.08 13.58
CA ILE A 304 12.69 28.57 13.81
C ILE A 304 12.65 29.75 14.77
N ALA A 305 13.20 29.56 15.98
CA ALA A 305 13.29 30.62 16.99
C ALA A 305 14.47 31.59 16.73
N GLU A 306 15.53 31.14 16.15
CA GLU A 306 16.72 31.93 15.76
C GLU A 306 17.62 31.08 14.86
N THR A 307 17.87 29.83 15.30
CA THR A 307 18.82 28.93 14.64
C THR A 307 18.13 27.64 14.22
N ILE A 308 18.64 27.04 13.14
CA ILE A 308 18.29 25.68 12.74
C ILE A 308 19.56 24.94 12.29
N ASP A 309 19.67 23.68 12.69
CA ASP A 309 20.78 22.80 12.33
C ASP A 309 20.32 21.75 11.30
N LEU A 310 20.78 21.92 10.06
CA LEU A 310 20.59 20.95 8.97
C LEU A 310 21.94 20.29 8.59
N SER A 311 22.96 20.38 9.45
CA SER A 311 24.31 19.86 9.16
C SER A 311 24.36 18.36 8.90
N ALA A 312 23.40 17.59 9.44
CA ALA A 312 23.23 16.18 9.13
C ALA A 312 22.94 15.91 7.63
N GLN A 313 22.48 16.92 6.89
CA GLN A 313 22.21 16.82 5.45
C GLN A 313 23.42 17.30 4.60
N ASN A 314 24.52 17.67 5.22
CA ASN A 314 25.74 18.10 4.54
C ASN A 314 26.72 16.93 4.36
N ASN A 315 27.62 17.03 3.38
CA ASN A 315 28.67 16.02 3.12
C ASN A 315 28.14 14.58 2.95
N ILE A 316 27.17 14.41 2.11
CA ILE A 316 26.50 13.13 1.84
C ILE A 316 27.24 12.37 0.76
N THR A 317 27.55 11.09 0.99
CA THR A 317 28.16 10.22 -0.04
C THR A 317 27.14 9.80 -1.09
N GLY A 318 25.98 9.29 -0.68
CA GLY A 318 24.91 8.91 -1.59
C GLY A 318 25.37 7.99 -2.72
N LEU A 319 24.97 8.32 -3.95
CA LEU A 319 25.35 7.60 -5.18
C LEU A 319 26.71 8.05 -5.72
N ALA A 320 27.35 9.06 -5.12
CA ALA A 320 28.68 9.52 -5.52
C ALA A 320 29.78 8.61 -4.93
N SER A 321 30.98 8.68 -5.52
CA SER A 321 32.15 7.93 -5.04
C SER A 321 32.78 8.52 -3.78
N ALA A 322 32.44 9.77 -3.44
CA ALA A 322 32.92 10.50 -2.26
C ALA A 322 31.82 11.42 -1.73
N ALA A 323 31.96 11.85 -0.48
CA ALA A 323 31.04 12.79 0.12
C ALA A 323 30.92 14.09 -0.69
N GLN A 324 29.71 14.55 -0.90
CA GLN A 324 29.35 15.74 -1.66
C GLN A 324 28.73 16.76 -0.73
N ALA A 325 29.13 18.02 -0.87
CA ALA A 325 28.48 19.11 -0.15
C ALA A 325 27.03 19.29 -0.61
N THR A 326 26.21 19.75 0.29
CA THR A 326 24.82 20.13 0.01
C THR A 326 24.72 21.65 -0.14
N THR A 327 24.12 22.08 -1.23
CA THR A 327 23.74 23.48 -1.44
C THR A 327 22.38 23.72 -0.85
N TYR A 328 22.27 24.69 0.04
CA TYR A 328 21.03 25.09 0.72
C TYR A 328 20.55 26.41 0.13
N THR A 329 19.28 26.53 -0.14
CA THR A 329 18.67 27.79 -0.57
C THR A 329 17.34 27.97 0.15
N TRP A 330 17.21 29.08 0.88
CA TRP A 330 16.02 29.42 1.65
C TRP A 330 15.06 30.27 0.81
N TYR A 331 13.78 29.98 0.92
CA TYR A 331 12.70 30.73 0.27
C TYR A 331 11.56 30.99 1.25
N THR A 332 10.86 32.08 1.05
CA THR A 332 9.54 32.30 1.66
C THR A 332 8.48 31.49 0.90
N THR A 333 7.31 31.28 1.52
CA THR A 333 6.17 30.63 0.86
C THR A 333 5.62 31.46 -0.30
N SER A 334 5.86 32.78 -0.33
CA SER A 334 5.56 33.66 -1.47
C SER A 334 6.57 33.53 -2.64
N GLY A 335 7.63 32.73 -2.48
CA GLY A 335 8.62 32.44 -3.52
C GLY A 335 9.83 33.38 -3.53
N THR A 336 9.97 34.28 -2.55
CA THR A 336 11.13 35.15 -2.43
C THR A 336 12.32 34.38 -1.88
N GLN A 337 13.46 34.41 -2.60
CA GLN A 337 14.70 33.83 -2.09
C GLN A 337 15.31 34.71 -1.00
N LEU A 338 15.68 34.09 0.12
CA LEU A 338 16.39 34.75 1.22
C LEU A 338 17.89 34.86 0.89
N VAL A 339 18.53 35.94 1.39
CA VAL A 339 19.93 36.29 1.07
C VAL A 339 20.80 36.09 2.31
N GLU A 340 21.87 35.30 2.16
CA GLU A 340 22.88 35.16 3.20
C GLU A 340 23.56 36.52 3.49
N GLY A 341 23.84 36.79 4.77
CA GLY A 341 24.34 38.07 5.26
C GLY A 341 23.29 39.16 5.45
N THR A 342 22.07 38.99 4.90
CA THR A 342 20.95 39.93 5.02
C THR A 342 19.76 39.32 5.82
N ASP A 343 19.40 38.08 5.53
CA ASP A 343 18.27 37.39 6.16
C ASP A 343 18.75 36.34 7.17
N TYR A 344 19.88 35.71 6.89
CA TYR A 344 20.50 34.68 7.74
C TYR A 344 22.01 34.65 7.54
N THR A 345 22.73 33.97 8.44
CA THR A 345 24.12 33.52 8.25
C THR A 345 24.16 32.00 8.21
N ALA A 346 25.15 31.44 7.51
CA ALA A 346 25.30 29.99 7.34
C ALA A 346 26.71 29.54 7.75
N ASP A 347 26.77 28.37 8.42
CA ASP A 347 28.00 27.65 8.69
C ASP A 347 27.77 26.16 8.61
N ASN A 348 28.26 25.48 7.56
CA ASN A 348 28.25 24.04 7.38
C ASN A 348 26.87 23.38 7.60
N GLY A 349 25.79 24.00 7.09
CA GLY A 349 24.41 23.51 7.23
C GLY A 349 23.71 23.94 8.53
N LYS A 350 24.36 24.82 9.33
CA LYS A 350 23.74 25.54 10.44
C LYS A 350 23.39 26.95 10.01
N PHE A 351 22.18 27.37 10.30
CA PHE A 351 21.66 28.67 9.89
C PHE A 351 21.21 29.47 11.10
N THR A 352 21.60 30.75 11.13
CA THR A 352 21.15 31.72 12.13
C THR A 352 20.42 32.83 11.40
N PHE A 353 19.11 32.94 11.62
CA PHE A 353 18.32 34.05 11.05
C PHE A 353 18.58 35.34 11.78
N ILE A 354 18.70 36.44 11.03
CA ILE A 354 19.09 37.73 11.55
C ILE A 354 17.86 38.59 11.87
N LYS A 355 16.73 38.30 11.23
CA LYS A 355 15.47 39.05 11.39
C LYS A 355 14.26 38.13 11.23
N ASP A 356 13.13 38.55 11.79
CA ASP A 356 11.85 37.92 11.57
C ASP A 356 11.52 37.86 10.07
N GLN A 357 10.81 36.81 9.68
CA GLN A 357 10.26 36.69 8.34
C GLN A 357 8.75 36.86 8.41
N THR A 358 8.16 37.61 7.49
CA THR A 358 6.70 37.85 7.43
C THR A 358 5.95 36.59 7.00
N ASP A 359 6.57 35.82 6.10
CA ASP A 359 6.03 34.57 5.59
C ASP A 359 6.80 33.39 6.21
N SER A 360 6.16 32.23 6.25
CA SER A 360 6.87 30.97 6.53
C SER A 360 7.97 30.71 5.51
N VAL A 361 9.05 30.08 5.94
CA VAL A 361 10.21 29.78 5.09
C VAL A 361 10.44 28.29 4.96
N TYR A 362 11.03 27.88 3.85
CA TYR A 362 11.49 26.52 3.61
C TYR A 362 12.87 26.53 2.95
N CYS A 363 13.64 25.47 3.18
CA CYS A 363 14.95 25.28 2.58
C CYS A 363 14.87 24.22 1.49
N THR A 364 15.38 24.54 0.30
CA THR A 364 15.68 23.53 -0.72
C THR A 364 17.12 23.05 -0.56
N MET A 365 17.35 21.77 -0.82
CA MET A 365 18.65 21.13 -0.69
C MET A 365 19.01 20.39 -1.98
N ALA A 366 20.17 20.71 -2.56
CA ALA A 366 20.69 20.08 -3.75
C ALA A 366 22.10 19.54 -3.49
N THR A 367 22.36 18.31 -3.94
CA THR A 367 23.67 17.68 -3.80
C THR A 367 23.94 16.74 -4.98
N ALA A 368 25.20 16.67 -5.42
CA ALA A 368 25.64 15.71 -6.43
C ALA A 368 25.54 14.25 -5.95
N ALA A 369 25.42 14.02 -4.63
CA ALA A 369 25.18 12.72 -4.05
C ALA A 369 23.86 12.08 -4.53
N PHE A 370 22.84 12.92 -4.81
CA PHE A 370 21.51 12.49 -5.28
C PHE A 370 21.01 13.40 -6.40
N PRO A 371 21.52 13.24 -7.64
CA PRO A 371 21.33 14.21 -8.73
C PRO A 371 19.89 14.26 -9.28
N LYS A 372 18.99 13.34 -8.91
CA LYS A 372 17.56 13.39 -9.34
C LYS A 372 16.70 14.35 -8.52
N PHE A 373 17.22 14.93 -7.43
CA PHE A 373 16.54 15.98 -6.68
C PHE A 373 16.68 17.33 -7.39
N THR A 374 15.98 17.49 -8.50
CA THR A 374 16.00 18.71 -9.34
C THR A 374 14.60 19.09 -9.80
N GLY A 375 14.40 20.36 -10.15
CA GLY A 375 13.11 20.85 -10.66
C GLY A 375 11.96 20.60 -9.69
N ALA A 376 10.89 19.98 -10.17
CA ALA A 376 9.72 19.65 -9.34
C ALA A 376 10.03 18.61 -8.24
N ASN A 377 11.10 17.84 -8.38
CA ASN A 377 11.51 16.81 -7.43
C ASN A 377 12.54 17.30 -6.41
N ILE A 378 12.82 18.62 -6.34
CA ILE A 378 13.84 19.15 -5.43
C ILE A 378 13.54 18.76 -3.99
N PHE A 379 14.55 18.29 -3.27
CA PHE A 379 14.42 17.96 -1.85
C PHE A 379 14.30 19.24 -1.03
N LYS A 380 13.36 19.29 -0.09
CA LYS A 380 13.09 20.49 0.70
C LYS A 380 12.54 20.18 2.09
N THR A 381 12.59 21.19 2.97
CA THR A 381 11.93 21.15 4.27
C THR A 381 10.45 21.51 4.16
N THR A 382 9.67 21.21 5.21
CA THR A 382 8.37 21.87 5.44
C THR A 382 8.55 23.37 5.59
N ALA A 383 7.53 24.15 5.26
CA ALA A 383 7.51 25.57 5.52
C ALA A 383 7.17 25.85 6.98
N VAL A 384 7.96 26.70 7.64
CA VAL A 384 7.79 27.04 9.05
C VAL A 384 7.96 28.56 9.29
N PRO A 385 7.32 29.14 10.33
CA PRO A 385 7.56 30.53 10.71
C PRO A 385 8.98 30.69 11.28
N VAL A 386 9.55 31.90 11.07
CA VAL A 386 10.80 32.33 11.69
C VAL A 386 10.49 33.49 12.63
N THR A 387 10.86 33.33 13.91
CA THR A 387 10.79 34.38 14.91
C THR A 387 12.16 34.54 15.53
N VAL A 388 12.85 35.58 15.15
CA VAL A 388 14.16 35.91 15.74
C VAL A 388 13.90 36.68 17.01
N THR A 389 14.34 36.12 18.13
CA THR A 389 14.38 36.88 19.37
C THR A 389 15.46 37.91 19.27
N THR A 390 15.26 38.95 18.46
CA THR A 390 16.10 40.15 18.55
C THR A 390 15.97 40.62 19.99
N GLY A 391 17.07 40.75 20.71
CA GLY A 391 17.11 41.20 22.08
C GLY A 391 16.56 42.61 22.31
N ILE A 392 15.63 43.05 21.46
CA ILE A 392 14.94 44.33 21.45
C ILE A 392 13.43 44.05 21.47
N ASN A 393 12.92 43.58 22.61
CA ASN A 393 11.51 43.79 22.87
C ASN A 393 11.34 45.32 23.09
N ALA A 394 10.67 46.01 22.16
CA ALA A 394 10.13 47.32 22.45
C ALA A 394 9.27 47.17 23.69
N ILE A 395 9.68 47.72 24.81
CA ILE A 395 8.87 47.76 26.04
C ILE A 395 7.76 48.75 25.72
N ASN A 396 6.65 48.27 25.18
CA ASN A 396 5.38 48.98 25.21
C ASN A 396 5.00 49.09 26.70
N GLY A 397 4.93 50.28 27.22
CA GLY A 397 4.95 50.67 28.62
C GLY A 397 3.78 50.18 29.47
N SER A 398 3.66 48.89 29.70
CA SER A 398 2.65 48.35 30.66
C SER A 398 3.03 47.03 31.36
N ALA A 399 4.27 46.54 31.27
CA ALA A 399 4.68 45.39 32.10
C ALA A 399 5.73 45.86 33.13
N LYS A 400 5.27 46.07 34.38
CA LYS A 400 6.14 46.16 35.54
C LYS A 400 6.85 44.82 35.74
N ALA A 401 8.04 44.65 35.13
CA ALA A 401 8.88 43.51 35.51
C ALA A 401 9.57 43.86 36.84
N ALA A 402 9.29 43.13 37.88
CA ALA A 402 10.02 43.23 39.14
C ALA A 402 11.48 42.89 38.90
N ASN A 403 12.40 43.77 39.34
CA ASN A 403 13.87 43.64 39.36
C ASN A 403 14.59 43.73 38.01
N VAL A 404 14.23 44.68 37.16
CA VAL A 404 15.06 45.05 35.99
C VAL A 404 15.88 46.27 36.28
N GLU A 405 17.20 46.16 36.15
CA GLU A 405 18.13 47.31 36.22
C GLU A 405 18.49 47.75 34.80
N ALA A 406 18.46 49.05 34.54
CA ALA A 406 18.87 49.66 33.28
C ALA A 406 20.19 50.40 33.40
N TYR A 407 21.03 50.30 32.37
CA TYR A 407 22.31 50.99 32.29
C TYR A 407 22.47 51.64 30.93
N THR A 408 23.05 52.83 30.88
CA THR A 408 23.52 53.44 29.63
C THR A 408 24.75 52.70 29.10
N LEU A 409 25.10 52.88 27.84
CA LEU A 409 26.27 52.20 27.23
C LEU A 409 27.61 52.54 27.90
N ASP A 410 27.69 53.70 28.58
CA ASP A 410 28.83 54.11 29.39
C ASP A 410 28.81 53.57 30.84
N GLY A 411 27.87 52.66 31.13
CA GLY A 411 27.76 51.95 32.40
C GLY A 411 27.02 52.67 33.54
N ARG A 412 26.41 53.83 33.28
CA ARG A 412 25.64 54.56 34.30
C ARG A 412 24.27 53.91 34.47
N LYS A 413 23.84 53.79 35.73
CA LYS A 413 22.49 53.28 36.04
C LYS A 413 21.44 54.31 35.60
N ALA A 414 20.43 53.82 34.86
CA ALA A 414 19.29 54.57 34.37
C ALA A 414 18.01 54.05 35.06
N ASP A 415 16.98 54.90 35.13
CA ASP A 415 15.68 54.47 35.65
C ASP A 415 14.98 53.56 34.62
N ALA A 416 14.89 52.27 34.93
CA ALA A 416 14.30 51.28 34.05
C ALA A 416 12.80 51.54 33.73
N ASN A 417 12.11 52.36 34.55
CA ASN A 417 10.72 52.71 34.35
C ASN A 417 10.49 54.00 33.53
N ASN A 418 11.57 54.73 33.25
CA ASN A 418 11.51 56.02 32.53
C ASN A 418 12.71 56.19 31.58
N LEU A 419 12.91 55.25 30.72
CA LEU A 419 13.97 55.29 29.71
C LEU A 419 13.59 56.28 28.59
N ARG A 420 14.46 57.22 28.25
CA ARG A 420 14.35 58.15 27.10
C ARG A 420 14.86 57.46 25.84
N HIS A 421 14.60 58.06 24.68
CA HIS A 421 15.21 57.61 23.42
C HIS A 421 16.72 57.35 23.60
N GLY A 422 17.16 56.15 23.28
CA GLY A 422 18.57 55.80 23.44
C GLY A 422 18.79 54.26 23.47
N VAL A 423 20.07 53.89 23.62
CA VAL A 423 20.48 52.50 23.73
C VAL A 423 20.88 52.22 25.19
N TYR A 424 20.30 51.17 25.75
CA TYR A 424 20.51 50.80 27.16
C TYR A 424 20.86 49.31 27.26
N VAL A 425 21.47 48.94 28.36
CA VAL A 425 21.65 47.54 28.77
C VAL A 425 20.73 47.29 29.93
N LEU A 426 19.74 46.41 29.72
CA LEU A 426 18.87 45.94 30.79
C LEU A 426 19.44 44.67 31.41
N ARG A 427 19.45 44.61 32.76
CA ARG A 427 19.93 43.46 33.53
C ARG A 427 18.79 42.93 34.40
N SER A 428 18.47 41.61 34.25
CA SER A 428 17.50 40.93 35.08
C SER A 428 17.94 39.47 35.25
N GLU A 429 17.86 38.94 36.47
CA GLU A 429 18.18 37.55 36.79
C GLU A 429 19.54 37.07 36.29
N GLY A 430 20.58 37.93 36.40
CA GLY A 430 21.94 37.59 35.97
C GLY A 430 22.19 37.67 34.46
N LYS A 431 21.18 37.99 33.64
CA LYS A 431 21.31 38.17 32.19
C LYS A 431 21.29 39.67 31.84
N ALA A 432 22.16 40.07 30.94
CA ALA A 432 22.21 41.44 30.43
C ALA A 432 21.75 41.46 28.96
N ARG A 433 20.89 42.41 28.60
CA ARG A 433 20.41 42.62 27.22
C ARG A 433 20.55 44.06 26.80
N LYS A 434 21.03 44.30 25.58
CA LYS A 434 21.04 45.64 24.96
C LYS A 434 19.65 45.94 24.43
N VAL A 435 19.09 47.10 24.74
CA VAL A 435 17.78 47.57 24.25
C VAL A 435 17.91 48.95 23.63
N ILE A 436 17.13 49.24 22.60
CA ILE A 436 16.98 50.56 22.01
C ILE A 436 15.59 51.07 22.36
N VAL A 437 15.52 52.18 23.07
CA VAL A 437 14.27 52.91 23.33
C VAL A 437 14.08 53.92 22.23
N LYS A 438 13.01 53.77 21.44
CA LYS A 438 12.64 54.67 20.34
C LYS A 438 11.70 55.75 20.83
#